data_e43dd52b9e1b7cadbaa57223969c1104
#
_entry.id   e43dd52b9e1b7cadbaa57223969c1104
#
_cell.length_a   1.000
_cell.length_b   1.000
_cell.length_c   1.000
_cell.angle_alpha   90.00
_cell.angle_beta   90.00
_cell.angle_gamma   90.00
#
_symmetry.space_group_name_H-M   'P 1'
#
loop_
_entity.id
_entity.type
_entity.pdbx_description
1 polymer ?
#
loop_
_entity_poly.entity_id
_entity_poly.type
_entity_poly.pdbx_seq_one_letter_code
_entity_poly.pdbx_strand_id
1 'polypeptide(L)'
;SSDLAKDALVPGVAGADPQTEADGATGRPPVDTDAVRSQTAALAAGTEAFLVAQGFTPVQRSRRVAIAPGAIGLPDVRGEEHPDGVVLEEASTGSVELTQAVAAFYDAVHAWDPSTLSVGAAQQLLLGPATGAAGAVVLRDAPKAEGGRIRAFAVSYTPERQDAPADVLVGWDPELGEEDALQAVADLLALLVAQYPVQIEVDEAMAPLERIVDGLIGGNAARTLVDTYVFVDDAPGA
;
A
#
# COMPACT_ATOMS: atom_id res chain seq x y z
N SER A 1 0.83 -51.98 -1.10
CA SER A 1 1.01 -52.61 0.24
C SER A 1 1.54 -51.58 1.23
N SER A 2 0.77 -51.50 2.28
CA SER A 2 1.03 -50.99 3.63
C SER A 2 0.81 -49.50 3.80
N ASP A 3 -0.37 -49.11 4.22
CA ASP A 3 -0.92 -49.00 5.59
C ASP A 3 0.07 -48.47 6.63
N LEU A 4 -0.20 -47.27 7.11
CA LEU A 4 -0.05 -46.89 8.51
C LEU A 4 -0.81 -45.56 8.75
N ALA A 5 -2.12 -45.70 8.92
CA ALA A 5 -2.90 -44.82 9.79
C ALA A 5 -2.75 -45.39 11.20
N LYS A 6 -2.58 -44.58 12.21
CA LYS A 6 -3.18 -44.75 13.53
C LYS A 6 -2.80 -43.64 14.50
N ASP A 7 -3.83 -42.96 14.91
CA ASP A 7 -4.15 -42.59 16.30
C ASP A 7 -3.11 -41.87 17.15
N ALA A 8 -3.34 -40.63 17.38
CA ALA A 8 -3.00 -39.98 18.64
C ALA A 8 -4.27 -39.39 19.26
N LEU A 9 -4.79 -40.10 20.26
CA LEU A 9 -5.80 -39.63 21.18
C LEU A 9 -5.34 -38.41 21.93
N VAL A 10 -6.19 -37.38 21.95
CA VAL A 10 -6.07 -36.26 22.88
C VAL A 10 -6.85 -36.62 24.15
N PRO A 11 -6.23 -36.61 25.34
CA PRO A 11 -6.96 -36.76 26.59
C PRO A 11 -7.73 -35.48 26.91
N GLY A 12 -9.00 -35.65 27.24
CA GLY A 12 -9.86 -34.60 27.72
C GLY A 12 -9.35 -33.97 29.01
N VAL A 13 -9.37 -32.68 29.08
CA VAL A 13 -9.26 -31.92 30.33
C VAL A 13 -10.64 -31.49 30.76
N ALA A 14 -11.02 -32.01 31.90
CA ALA A 14 -12.24 -31.76 32.61
C ALA A 14 -12.36 -30.27 33.03
N GLY A 15 -13.60 -29.81 33.16
CA GLY A 15 -14.01 -28.48 33.48
C GLY A 15 -13.34 -27.86 34.72
N ALA A 16 -13.10 -26.58 34.61
CA ALA A 16 -12.92 -25.68 35.75
C ALA A 16 -13.96 -24.59 35.64
N ASP A 17 -14.73 -24.43 36.69
CA ASP A 17 -15.74 -23.40 36.92
C ASP A 17 -15.16 -21.99 36.78
N PRO A 18 -15.91 -21.05 36.22
CA PRO A 18 -15.54 -19.63 36.28
C PRO A 18 -16.04 -19.04 37.58
N GLN A 19 -15.24 -19.02 38.61
CA GLN A 19 -15.50 -18.19 39.76
C GLN A 19 -14.53 -16.99 39.78
N THR A 20 -15.14 -15.82 39.62
CA THR A 20 -14.83 -14.57 40.33
C THR A 20 -13.38 -14.14 40.33
N GLU A 21 -13.02 -13.30 39.39
CA GLU A 21 -11.95 -12.35 39.66
C GLU A 21 -12.48 -10.93 39.56
N ALA A 22 -12.30 -10.28 40.70
CA ALA A 22 -12.68 -8.95 40.98
C ALA A 22 -11.90 -7.95 40.13
N ASP A 23 -12.64 -6.94 39.67
CA ASP A 23 -12.27 -5.57 39.49
C ASP A 23 -10.82 -5.22 39.91
N GLY A 24 -9.97 -5.11 38.91
CA GLY A 24 -8.78 -4.31 38.91
C GLY A 24 -8.86 -3.30 37.79
N ALA A 25 -9.90 -2.49 37.78
CA ALA A 25 -9.97 -1.33 36.90
C ALA A 25 -8.87 -0.35 37.30
N THR A 26 -7.68 -0.54 36.73
CA THR A 26 -6.71 0.56 36.62
C THR A 26 -7.32 1.56 35.65
N GLY A 27 -8.10 2.46 36.24
CA GLY A 27 -8.76 3.54 35.52
C GLY A 27 -7.75 4.50 34.92
N ARG A 28 -7.23 4.13 33.75
CA ARG A 28 -6.59 5.09 32.88
C ARG A 28 -7.70 6.04 32.43
N PRO A 29 -7.58 7.34 32.69
CA PRO A 29 -8.62 8.29 32.25
C PRO A 29 -8.80 8.15 30.74
N PRO A 30 -10.03 8.26 30.22
CA PRO A 30 -10.28 8.22 28.78
C PRO A 30 -9.38 9.25 28.10
N VAL A 31 -8.67 8.81 27.08
CA VAL A 31 -7.81 9.70 26.28
C VAL A 31 -8.74 10.68 25.56
N ASP A 32 -8.59 11.96 25.84
CA ASP A 32 -9.30 13.00 25.09
C ASP A 32 -8.73 13.05 23.67
N THR A 33 -9.45 12.40 22.76
CA THR A 33 -9.05 12.28 21.34
C THR A 33 -8.99 13.63 20.64
N ASP A 34 -9.79 14.60 21.05
CA ASP A 34 -9.80 15.94 20.44
C ASP A 34 -8.60 16.75 20.93
N ALA A 35 -8.23 16.63 22.21
CA ALA A 35 -7.01 17.23 22.73
C ALA A 35 -5.77 16.64 22.07
N VAL A 36 -5.70 15.32 21.89
CA VAL A 36 -4.59 14.64 21.19
C VAL A 36 -4.51 15.11 19.75
N ARG A 37 -5.63 15.16 19.04
CA ARG A 37 -5.68 15.64 17.65
C ARG A 37 -5.22 17.08 17.51
N SER A 38 -5.67 17.96 18.41
CA SER A 38 -5.26 19.38 18.42
C SER A 38 -3.76 19.54 18.73
N GLN A 39 -3.24 18.75 19.65
CA GLN A 39 -1.80 18.74 19.98
C GLN A 39 -0.96 18.24 18.81
N THR A 40 -1.39 17.17 18.15
CA THR A 40 -0.71 16.63 16.96
C THR A 40 -0.68 17.63 15.81
N ALA A 41 -1.81 18.31 15.55
CA ALA A 41 -1.86 19.35 14.54
C ALA A 41 -0.95 20.55 14.86
N ALA A 42 -0.88 20.96 16.11
CA ALA A 42 0.02 22.06 16.54
C ALA A 42 1.50 21.67 16.41
N LEU A 43 1.85 20.43 16.71
CA LEU A 43 3.21 19.91 16.54
C LEU A 43 3.59 19.83 15.05
N ALA A 44 2.69 19.36 14.21
CA ALA A 44 2.92 19.30 12.76
C ALA A 44 3.15 20.70 12.18
N ALA A 45 2.30 21.67 12.51
CA ALA A 45 2.46 23.04 12.07
C ALA A 45 3.78 23.69 12.56
N GLY A 46 4.19 23.36 13.80
CA GLY A 46 5.46 23.84 14.33
C GLY A 46 6.67 23.22 13.61
N THR A 47 6.59 21.95 13.24
CA THR A 47 7.63 21.26 12.48
C THR A 47 7.73 21.83 11.05
N GLU A 48 6.60 22.03 10.39
CA GLU A 48 6.55 22.67 9.06
C GLU A 48 7.19 24.06 9.09
N ALA A 49 6.77 24.91 10.02
CA ALA A 49 7.32 26.26 10.17
C ALA A 49 8.84 26.23 10.42
N PHE A 50 9.33 25.30 11.23
CA PHE A 50 10.75 25.13 11.47
C PHE A 50 11.50 24.72 10.20
N LEU A 51 11.03 23.71 9.48
CA LEU A 51 11.68 23.23 8.25
C LEU A 51 11.73 24.33 7.18
N VAL A 52 10.62 25.05 6.97
CA VAL A 52 10.56 26.17 6.03
C VAL A 52 11.53 27.28 6.44
N ALA A 53 11.64 27.60 7.72
CA ALA A 53 12.60 28.59 8.22
C ALA A 53 14.06 28.16 8.03
N GLN A 54 14.33 26.86 7.87
CA GLN A 54 15.66 26.32 7.56
C GLN A 54 15.92 26.18 6.05
N GLY A 55 15.00 26.65 5.19
CA GLY A 55 15.15 26.60 3.73
C GLY A 55 14.63 25.32 3.09
N PHE A 56 13.91 24.46 3.81
CA PHE A 56 13.23 23.32 3.22
C PHE A 56 11.93 23.74 2.55
N THR A 57 11.66 23.16 1.39
CA THR A 57 10.42 23.38 0.65
C THR A 57 9.56 22.10 0.70
N PRO A 58 8.29 22.17 1.09
CA PRO A 58 7.38 21.06 0.97
C PRO A 58 7.14 20.75 -0.52
N VAL A 59 7.33 19.49 -0.91
CA VAL A 59 7.23 19.06 -2.32
C VAL A 59 6.12 18.04 -2.54
N GLN A 60 5.73 17.32 -1.50
CA GLN A 60 4.75 16.25 -1.61
C GLN A 60 4.05 16.04 -0.28
N ARG A 61 2.76 15.80 -0.35
CA ARG A 61 1.98 15.30 0.78
C ARG A 61 1.38 13.95 0.41
N SER A 62 1.61 12.96 1.26
CA SER A 62 1.05 11.63 1.09
C SER A 62 0.23 11.20 2.31
N ARG A 63 -0.63 10.22 2.10
CA ARG A 63 -1.45 9.58 3.13
C ARG A 63 -1.12 8.10 3.16
N ARG A 64 -0.76 7.58 4.32
CA ARG A 64 -0.73 6.14 4.54
C ARG A 64 -2.11 5.67 4.96
N VAL A 65 -2.65 4.75 4.21
CA VAL A 65 -4.02 4.24 4.35
C VAL A 65 -3.98 2.76 4.61
N ALA A 66 -4.43 2.34 5.78
CA ALA A 66 -4.61 0.93 6.10
C ALA A 66 -6.00 0.47 5.63
N ILE A 67 -6.04 -0.56 4.82
CA ILE A 67 -7.25 -1.11 4.20
C ILE A 67 -7.50 -2.49 4.80
N ALA A 68 -8.66 -2.66 5.41
CA ALA A 68 -9.08 -3.94 5.97
C ALA A 68 -9.43 -4.96 4.87
N PRO A 69 -9.31 -6.27 5.15
CA PRO A 69 -9.77 -7.30 4.22
C PRO A 69 -11.23 -7.12 3.84
N GLY A 70 -11.53 -7.22 2.55
CA GLY A 70 -12.89 -7.09 2.03
C GLY A 70 -13.47 -5.67 2.04
N ALA A 71 -12.67 -4.64 2.34
CA ALA A 71 -13.13 -3.24 2.35
C ALA A 71 -13.53 -2.74 0.96
N ILE A 72 -12.99 -3.33 -0.10
CA ILE A 72 -13.35 -3.06 -1.49
C ILE A 72 -14.10 -4.29 -2.01
N GLY A 73 -15.28 -4.08 -2.63
CA GLY A 73 -16.01 -5.16 -3.25
C GLY A 73 -15.20 -5.78 -4.38
N LEU A 74 -15.18 -7.13 -4.46
CA LEU A 74 -14.52 -7.81 -5.55
C LEU A 74 -15.18 -7.41 -6.87
N PRO A 75 -14.39 -7.03 -7.89
CA PRO A 75 -14.91 -6.91 -9.23
C PRO A 75 -15.40 -8.27 -9.69
N ASP A 76 -16.41 -8.31 -10.52
CA ASP A 76 -16.91 -9.57 -11.11
C ASP A 76 -15.96 -10.07 -12.22
N VAL A 77 -14.74 -10.41 -11.79
CA VAL A 77 -13.70 -10.95 -12.70
C VAL A 77 -13.94 -12.40 -13.10
N ARG A 78 -15.02 -13.02 -12.59
CA ARG A 78 -15.41 -14.40 -12.90
C ARG A 78 -16.50 -14.50 -13.96
N GLY A 79 -17.11 -13.39 -14.35
CA GLY A 79 -18.05 -13.33 -15.45
C GLY A 79 -17.32 -13.57 -16.76
N GLU A 80 -17.92 -14.38 -17.66
CA GLU A 80 -17.42 -14.64 -19.02
C GLU A 80 -17.34 -13.36 -19.89
N GLU A 81 -17.65 -12.21 -19.33
CA GLU A 81 -17.72 -10.90 -19.96
C GLU A 81 -16.96 -9.83 -19.17
N HIS A 82 -15.71 -10.10 -18.80
CA HIS A 82 -14.83 -8.97 -18.57
C HIS A 82 -14.55 -8.36 -19.96
N PRO A 83 -15.11 -7.19 -20.29
CA PRO A 83 -15.11 -6.69 -21.65
C PRO A 83 -13.71 -6.50 -22.24
N ASP A 84 -12.67 -6.52 -21.39
CA ASP A 84 -11.32 -6.16 -21.76
C ASP A 84 -10.26 -7.27 -21.58
N GLY A 85 -10.64 -8.50 -21.25
CA GLY A 85 -9.70 -9.63 -21.18
C GLY A 85 -8.58 -9.46 -20.14
N VAL A 86 -8.83 -8.68 -19.09
CA VAL A 86 -7.84 -8.33 -18.05
C VAL A 86 -7.41 -9.57 -17.27
N VAL A 87 -6.11 -9.77 -17.11
CA VAL A 87 -5.52 -10.94 -16.46
C VAL A 87 -4.66 -10.50 -15.27
N LEU A 88 -4.91 -11.10 -14.10
CA LEU A 88 -4.05 -10.95 -12.94
C LEU A 88 -2.99 -12.06 -12.93
N GLU A 89 -1.73 -11.66 -12.87
CA GLU A 89 -0.59 -12.58 -12.86
C GLU A 89 0.38 -12.25 -11.72
N GLU A 90 0.99 -13.28 -11.15
CA GLU A 90 2.17 -13.08 -10.29
C GLU A 90 3.35 -12.62 -11.12
N ALA A 91 4.13 -11.69 -10.59
CA ALA A 91 5.34 -11.18 -11.22
C ALA A 91 6.54 -11.32 -10.28
N SER A 92 7.68 -11.65 -10.86
CA SER A 92 8.93 -11.63 -10.12
C SER A 92 9.38 -10.17 -9.88
N THR A 93 9.78 -9.85 -8.66
CA THR A 93 10.41 -8.56 -8.33
C THR A 93 11.73 -8.32 -9.07
N GLY A 94 12.35 -9.37 -9.63
CA GLY A 94 13.50 -9.30 -10.53
C GLY A 94 13.15 -9.15 -12.01
N SER A 95 11.86 -9.05 -12.37
CA SER A 95 11.42 -8.90 -13.76
C SER A 95 11.78 -7.52 -14.32
N VAL A 96 12.45 -7.49 -15.46
CA VAL A 96 12.81 -6.23 -16.16
C VAL A 96 11.54 -5.45 -16.54
N GLU A 97 10.51 -6.14 -17.00
CA GLU A 97 9.26 -5.52 -17.40
C GLU A 97 8.56 -4.82 -16.20
N LEU A 98 8.47 -5.51 -15.06
CA LEU A 98 7.93 -4.90 -13.83
C LEU A 98 8.78 -3.71 -13.39
N THR A 99 10.10 -3.85 -13.44
CA THR A 99 11.01 -2.77 -13.05
C THR A 99 10.85 -1.54 -13.94
N GLN A 100 10.64 -1.74 -15.25
CA GLN A 100 10.35 -0.64 -16.18
C GLN A 100 9.01 0.04 -15.87
N ALA A 101 7.97 -0.74 -15.57
CA ALA A 101 6.66 -0.20 -15.19
C ALA A 101 6.74 0.62 -13.89
N VAL A 102 7.43 0.10 -12.88
CA VAL A 102 7.65 0.79 -11.60
C VAL A 102 8.45 2.09 -11.79
N ALA A 103 9.52 2.07 -12.60
CA ALA A 103 10.30 3.27 -12.88
C ALA A 103 9.47 4.35 -13.58
N ALA A 104 8.74 3.98 -14.63
CA ALA A 104 7.90 4.91 -15.38
C ALA A 104 6.80 5.53 -14.49
N PHE A 105 6.16 4.72 -13.66
CA PHE A 105 5.17 5.20 -12.71
C PHE A 105 5.78 6.17 -11.68
N TYR A 106 6.92 5.79 -11.08
CA TYR A 106 7.60 6.62 -10.08
C TYR A 106 7.95 8.00 -10.65
N ASP A 107 8.54 8.05 -11.84
CA ASP A 107 8.88 9.32 -12.50
C ASP A 107 7.63 10.16 -12.79
N ALA A 108 6.50 9.54 -13.12
CA ALA A 108 5.26 10.26 -13.41
C ALA A 108 4.64 10.90 -12.16
N VAL A 109 4.69 10.21 -11.01
CA VAL A 109 4.08 10.71 -9.76
C VAL A 109 5.01 11.58 -8.94
N HIS A 110 6.33 11.48 -9.15
CA HIS A 110 7.35 12.30 -8.48
C HIS A 110 7.94 13.37 -9.42
N ALA A 111 7.10 14.04 -10.18
CA ALA A 111 7.51 15.05 -11.15
C ALA A 111 8.27 16.25 -10.52
N TRP A 112 8.22 16.41 -9.20
CA TRP A 112 9.02 17.39 -8.46
C TRP A 112 10.48 16.98 -8.32
N ASP A 113 10.83 15.69 -8.46
CA ASP A 113 12.21 15.21 -8.42
C ASP A 113 12.85 15.38 -9.80
N PRO A 114 13.91 16.19 -9.93
CA PRO A 114 14.60 16.37 -11.21
C PRO A 114 15.36 15.13 -11.66
N SER A 115 15.56 14.14 -10.77
CA SER A 115 16.25 12.90 -11.09
C SER A 115 15.27 11.87 -11.64
N THR A 116 15.48 11.46 -12.89
CA THR A 116 14.73 10.35 -13.48
C THR A 116 15.16 9.03 -12.84
N LEU A 117 14.21 8.25 -12.36
CA LEU A 117 14.50 6.95 -11.77
C LEU A 117 14.89 5.94 -12.86
N SER A 118 16.18 5.66 -13.00
CA SER A 118 16.62 4.63 -13.94
C SER A 118 16.08 3.24 -13.56
N VAL A 119 15.91 2.35 -14.55
CA VAL A 119 15.48 0.97 -14.32
C VAL A 119 16.36 0.26 -13.29
N GLY A 120 17.67 0.48 -13.32
CA GLY A 120 18.61 -0.07 -12.35
C GLY A 120 18.40 0.48 -10.94
N ALA A 121 18.13 1.78 -10.81
CA ALA A 121 17.82 2.41 -9.53
C ALA A 121 16.46 1.93 -8.99
N ALA A 122 15.44 1.84 -9.84
CA ALA A 122 14.14 1.28 -9.45
C ALA A 122 14.25 -0.15 -8.92
N GLN A 123 15.04 -1.00 -9.60
CA GLN A 123 15.32 -2.35 -9.13
C GLN A 123 16.01 -2.35 -7.77
N GLN A 124 16.98 -1.48 -7.57
CA GLN A 124 17.76 -1.44 -6.32
C GLN A 124 16.97 -0.86 -5.15
N LEU A 125 16.22 0.21 -5.39
CA LEU A 125 15.57 1.01 -4.34
C LEU A 125 14.15 0.54 -4.01
N LEU A 126 13.45 -0.12 -4.94
CA LEU A 126 12.04 -0.47 -4.78
C LEU A 126 11.78 -1.98 -4.84
N LEU A 127 12.55 -2.74 -5.61
CA LEU A 127 12.27 -4.15 -5.88
C LEU A 127 13.37 -5.10 -5.41
N GLY A 128 14.52 -4.58 -4.98
CA GLY A 128 15.66 -5.39 -4.58
C GLY A 128 15.44 -6.12 -3.25
N PRO A 129 16.20 -7.20 -2.99
CA PRO A 129 16.06 -7.96 -1.74
C PRO A 129 16.28 -7.12 -0.47
N ALA A 130 17.11 -6.08 -0.56
CA ALA A 130 17.40 -5.18 0.56
C ALA A 130 16.21 -4.29 0.96
N THR A 131 15.21 -4.12 0.09
CA THR A 131 14.03 -3.30 0.36
C THR A 131 12.95 -4.07 1.13
N GLY A 132 13.08 -5.38 1.26
CA GLY A 132 12.05 -6.25 1.83
C GLY A 132 10.93 -6.60 0.85
N ALA A 133 11.09 -6.31 -0.46
CA ALA A 133 10.11 -6.70 -1.48
C ALA A 133 9.93 -8.22 -1.47
N ALA A 134 8.72 -8.67 -1.14
CA ALA A 134 8.38 -10.07 -0.90
C ALA A 134 7.68 -10.72 -2.10
N GLY A 135 6.96 -9.94 -2.91
CA GLY A 135 6.25 -10.41 -4.08
C GLY A 135 5.64 -9.28 -4.87
N ALA A 136 5.17 -9.59 -6.06
CA ALA A 136 4.45 -8.63 -6.88
C ALA A 136 3.33 -9.34 -7.66
N VAL A 137 2.29 -8.59 -7.96
CA VAL A 137 1.22 -8.98 -8.89
C VAL A 137 1.03 -7.87 -9.92
N VAL A 138 0.63 -8.26 -11.10
CA VAL A 138 0.37 -7.34 -12.21
C VAL A 138 -0.99 -7.62 -12.82
N LEU A 139 -1.70 -6.57 -13.17
CA LEU A 139 -2.90 -6.62 -13.98
C LEU A 139 -2.51 -6.32 -15.43
N ARG A 140 -2.88 -7.19 -16.36
CA ARG A 140 -2.57 -7.05 -17.78
C ARG A 140 -3.85 -6.95 -18.62
N ASP A 141 -3.72 -6.32 -19.77
CA ASP A 141 -4.80 -6.26 -20.78
C ASP A 141 -4.98 -7.58 -21.55
N ALA A 142 -3.99 -8.48 -21.52
CA ALA A 142 -4.03 -9.82 -22.06
C ALA A 142 -2.97 -10.69 -21.35
N PRO A 143 -3.01 -12.01 -21.51
CA PRO A 143 -1.94 -12.88 -20.99
C PRO A 143 -0.56 -12.46 -21.50
N LYS A 144 0.45 -12.57 -20.65
CA LYS A 144 1.84 -12.24 -21.03
C LYS A 144 2.30 -13.01 -22.29
N ALA A 145 1.88 -14.27 -22.43
CA ALA A 145 2.23 -15.11 -23.58
C ALA A 145 1.67 -14.56 -24.90
N GLU A 146 0.63 -13.75 -24.85
CA GLU A 146 0.00 -13.08 -25.97
C GLU A 146 0.48 -11.63 -26.18
N GLY A 147 1.47 -11.21 -25.41
CA GLY A 147 2.06 -9.87 -25.48
C GLY A 147 1.30 -8.82 -24.65
N GLY A 148 0.48 -9.26 -23.69
CA GLY A 148 -0.27 -8.36 -22.81
C GLY A 148 0.61 -7.42 -21.99
N ARG A 149 0.24 -6.14 -21.95
CA ARG A 149 0.96 -5.07 -21.24
C ARG A 149 0.51 -4.98 -19.79
N ILE A 150 1.40 -4.57 -18.90
CA ILE A 150 1.06 -4.24 -17.52
C ILE A 150 0.23 -2.95 -17.51
N ARG A 151 -0.98 -3.02 -16.97
CA ARG A 151 -1.88 -1.87 -16.77
C ARG A 151 -1.81 -1.32 -15.35
N ALA A 152 -1.69 -2.22 -14.36
CA ALA A 152 -1.45 -1.86 -12.98
C ALA A 152 -0.58 -2.93 -12.32
N PHE A 153 0.07 -2.56 -11.24
CA PHE A 153 0.92 -3.46 -10.47
C PHE A 153 0.81 -3.17 -8.97
N ALA A 154 1.12 -4.19 -8.18
CA ALA A 154 1.34 -4.05 -6.76
C ALA A 154 2.59 -4.82 -6.35
N VAL A 155 3.42 -4.19 -5.54
CA VAL A 155 4.59 -4.80 -4.92
C VAL A 155 4.36 -4.84 -3.42
N SER A 156 4.38 -6.01 -2.84
CA SER A 156 4.23 -6.20 -1.39
C SER A 156 5.58 -6.27 -0.71
N TYR A 157 5.68 -5.63 0.45
CA TYR A 157 6.87 -5.65 1.29
C TYR A 157 6.61 -6.47 2.55
N THR A 158 7.65 -7.12 3.04
CA THR A 158 7.56 -7.90 4.27
C THR A 158 7.22 -6.97 5.44
N PRO A 159 6.11 -7.19 6.16
CA PRO A 159 5.76 -6.33 7.28
C PRO A 159 6.79 -6.50 8.41
N GLU A 160 7.06 -5.41 9.13
CA GLU A 160 7.96 -5.43 10.29
C GLU A 160 7.49 -6.37 11.41
N ARG A 161 6.17 -6.60 11.49
CA ARG A 161 5.52 -7.47 12.47
C ARG A 161 4.49 -8.33 11.76
N GLN A 162 4.33 -9.58 12.20
CA GLN A 162 3.39 -10.53 11.61
C GLN A 162 1.92 -10.09 11.66
N ASP A 163 1.57 -9.25 12.62
CA ASP A 163 0.21 -8.73 12.82
C ASP A 163 -0.03 -7.36 12.17
N ALA A 164 0.99 -6.79 11.54
CA ALA A 164 0.87 -5.53 10.81
C ALA A 164 0.34 -5.77 9.38
N PRO A 165 -0.40 -4.80 8.82
CA PRO A 165 -0.72 -4.83 7.40
C PRO A 165 0.57 -4.82 6.57
N ALA A 166 0.56 -5.51 5.44
CA ALA A 166 1.69 -5.44 4.51
C ALA A 166 1.71 -4.05 3.83
N ASP A 167 2.87 -3.43 3.79
CA ASP A 167 3.06 -2.25 2.94
C ASP A 167 3.01 -2.68 1.47
N VAL A 168 2.27 -1.94 0.66
CA VAL A 168 2.09 -2.24 -0.76
C VAL A 168 2.30 -0.98 -1.58
N LEU A 169 3.26 -1.03 -2.49
CA LEU A 169 3.41 -0.05 -3.56
C LEU A 169 2.42 -0.40 -4.67
N VAL A 170 1.49 0.48 -4.95
CA VAL A 170 0.51 0.34 -6.03
C VAL A 170 0.80 1.37 -7.10
N GLY A 171 0.83 0.93 -8.35
CA GLY A 171 1.04 1.82 -9.48
C GLY A 171 0.32 1.31 -10.73
N TRP A 172 0.35 2.12 -11.76
CA TRP A 172 -0.29 1.86 -13.06
C TRP A 172 0.58 2.36 -14.21
N ASP A 173 0.23 1.97 -15.43
CA ASP A 173 0.84 2.51 -16.63
C ASP A 173 0.47 3.99 -16.78
N PRO A 174 1.42 4.92 -16.69
CA PRO A 174 1.15 6.36 -16.77
C PRO A 174 0.64 6.82 -18.14
N GLU A 175 0.69 5.96 -19.17
CA GLU A 175 0.11 6.24 -20.48
C GLU A 175 -1.41 6.01 -20.51
N LEU A 176 -2.00 5.41 -19.46
CA LEU A 176 -3.45 5.23 -19.38
C LEU A 176 -4.17 6.55 -19.15
N GLY A 177 -5.37 6.67 -19.73
CA GLY A 177 -6.30 7.71 -19.35
C GLY A 177 -6.74 7.55 -17.88
N GLU A 178 -7.19 8.65 -17.26
CA GLU A 178 -7.54 8.68 -15.83
C GLU A 178 -8.57 7.61 -15.44
N GLU A 179 -9.62 7.44 -16.26
CA GLU A 179 -10.67 6.45 -15.97
C GLU A 179 -10.17 5.00 -16.12
N ASP A 180 -9.33 4.73 -17.12
CA ASP A 180 -8.71 3.42 -17.32
C ASP A 180 -7.73 3.08 -16.19
N ALA A 181 -6.96 4.05 -15.75
CA ALA A 181 -6.06 3.92 -14.60
C ALA A 181 -6.85 3.66 -13.31
N LEU A 182 -7.94 4.41 -13.09
CA LEU A 182 -8.84 4.23 -11.96
C LEU A 182 -9.41 2.80 -11.93
N GLN A 183 -9.92 2.32 -13.06
CA GLN A 183 -10.49 0.98 -13.17
C GLN A 183 -9.42 -0.09 -12.91
N ALA A 184 -8.27 0.01 -13.55
CA ALA A 184 -7.19 -0.97 -13.38
C ALA A 184 -6.70 -1.05 -11.93
N VAL A 185 -6.55 0.09 -11.26
CA VAL A 185 -6.12 0.15 -9.86
C VAL A 185 -7.23 -0.36 -8.93
N ALA A 186 -8.50 -0.05 -9.20
CA ALA A 186 -9.62 -0.54 -8.40
C ALA A 186 -9.72 -2.07 -8.46
N ASP A 187 -9.61 -2.66 -9.65
CA ASP A 187 -9.64 -4.11 -9.86
C ASP A 187 -8.47 -4.80 -9.15
N LEU A 188 -7.26 -4.24 -9.29
CA LEU A 188 -6.07 -4.75 -8.63
C LEU A 188 -6.21 -4.71 -7.10
N LEU A 189 -6.62 -3.57 -6.54
CA LEU A 189 -6.79 -3.41 -5.10
C LEU A 189 -7.89 -4.31 -4.54
N ALA A 190 -9.02 -4.43 -5.22
CA ALA A 190 -10.11 -5.31 -4.80
C ALA A 190 -9.64 -6.76 -4.63
N LEU A 191 -8.81 -7.24 -5.56
CA LEU A 191 -8.22 -8.58 -5.49
C LEU A 191 -7.21 -8.72 -4.36
N LEU A 192 -6.35 -7.72 -4.17
CA LEU A 192 -5.33 -7.72 -3.09
C LEU A 192 -5.98 -7.72 -1.70
N VAL A 193 -6.96 -6.83 -1.48
CA VAL A 193 -7.60 -6.70 -0.16
C VAL A 193 -8.69 -7.73 0.10
N ALA A 194 -8.94 -8.65 -0.82
CA ALA A 194 -9.96 -9.68 -0.62
C ALA A 194 -9.71 -10.53 0.62
N GLN A 195 -8.46 -10.81 0.94
CA GLN A 195 -8.07 -11.75 2.00
C GLN A 195 -7.14 -11.15 3.05
N TYR A 196 -6.36 -10.16 2.71
CA TYR A 196 -5.28 -9.63 3.56
C TYR A 196 -5.43 -8.13 3.81
N PRO A 197 -5.10 -7.66 5.03
CA PRO A 197 -4.98 -6.24 5.29
C PRO A 197 -3.74 -5.70 4.57
N VAL A 198 -3.87 -4.55 3.94
CA VAL A 198 -2.77 -3.86 3.27
C VAL A 198 -2.66 -2.42 3.75
N GLN A 199 -1.47 -1.86 3.65
CA GLN A 199 -1.22 -0.44 3.84
C GLN A 199 -0.65 0.10 2.55
N ILE A 200 -1.24 1.17 2.03
CA ILE A 200 -0.77 1.87 0.84
C ILE A 200 -0.40 3.31 1.17
N GLU A 201 0.54 3.87 0.43
CA GLU A 201 0.82 5.29 0.44
C GLU A 201 0.17 5.92 -0.79
N VAL A 202 -0.54 7.02 -0.58
CA VAL A 202 -1.30 7.72 -1.62
C VAL A 202 -0.87 9.18 -1.61
N ASP A 203 -0.22 9.60 -2.68
CA ASP A 203 0.23 10.96 -2.89
C ASP A 203 -0.85 11.80 -3.57
N GLU A 204 -0.81 13.10 -3.38
CA GLU A 204 -1.71 14.04 -4.06
C GLU A 204 -1.59 14.00 -5.60
N ALA A 205 -0.48 13.49 -6.14
CA ALA A 205 -0.30 13.25 -7.57
C ALA A 205 -0.98 11.95 -8.06
N MET A 206 -1.45 11.10 -7.14
CA MET A 206 -2.05 9.80 -7.44
C MET A 206 -3.58 9.87 -7.49
N ALA A 207 -4.14 10.70 -8.37
CA ALA A 207 -5.58 10.93 -8.47
C ALA A 207 -6.44 9.65 -8.54
N PRO A 208 -6.10 8.59 -9.31
CA PRO A 208 -6.85 7.34 -9.28
C PRO A 208 -6.93 6.71 -7.89
N LEU A 209 -5.81 6.65 -7.16
CA LEU A 209 -5.79 6.10 -5.79
C LEU A 209 -6.53 6.99 -4.80
N GLU A 210 -6.42 8.31 -4.91
CA GLU A 210 -7.18 9.24 -4.08
C GLU A 210 -8.68 9.03 -4.24
N ARG A 211 -9.18 8.92 -5.46
CA ARG A 211 -10.60 8.65 -5.76
C ARG A 211 -11.06 7.33 -5.18
N ILE A 212 -10.25 6.28 -5.24
CA ILE A 212 -10.57 4.97 -4.64
C ILE A 212 -10.64 5.09 -3.11
N VAL A 213 -9.64 5.69 -2.49
CA VAL A 213 -9.58 5.83 -1.03
C VAL A 213 -10.74 6.67 -0.50
N ASP A 214 -11.08 7.75 -1.18
CA ASP A 214 -12.15 8.64 -0.73
C ASP A 214 -13.55 8.12 -1.11
N GLY A 215 -13.69 7.46 -2.25
CA GLY A 215 -14.97 6.96 -2.77
C GLY A 215 -15.34 5.55 -2.30
N LEU A 216 -14.44 4.60 -2.43
CA LEU A 216 -14.73 3.18 -2.16
C LEU A 216 -14.45 2.77 -0.71
N ILE A 217 -13.39 3.31 -0.11
CA ILE A 217 -12.96 2.93 1.25
C ILE A 217 -13.60 3.86 2.29
N GLY A 218 -13.86 5.09 1.92
CA GLY A 218 -14.53 6.07 2.75
C GLY A 218 -13.82 6.37 4.07
N GLY A 219 -14.59 6.79 5.09
CA GLY A 219 -14.05 7.20 6.40
C GLY A 219 -13.55 6.08 7.31
N ASN A 220 -13.64 4.81 6.89
CA ASN A 220 -13.32 3.64 7.72
C ASN A 220 -11.83 3.25 7.72
N ALA A 221 -11.00 3.87 6.88
CA ALA A 221 -9.58 3.58 6.83
C ALA A 221 -8.82 4.45 7.84
N ALA A 222 -7.89 3.82 8.59
CA ALA A 222 -6.92 4.56 9.38
C ALA A 222 -5.96 5.30 8.44
N ARG A 223 -5.77 6.60 8.67
CA ARG A 223 -4.97 7.48 7.81
C ARG A 223 -3.88 8.16 8.61
N THR A 224 -2.67 8.13 8.10
CA THR A 224 -1.53 8.89 8.64
C THR A 224 -1.03 9.82 7.53
N LEU A 225 -0.83 11.10 7.86
CA LEU A 225 -0.24 12.07 6.93
C LEU A 225 1.27 11.99 6.98
N VAL A 226 1.90 12.07 5.82
CA VAL A 226 3.35 12.13 5.65
C VAL A 226 3.64 13.29 4.70
N ASP A 227 4.44 14.25 5.15
CA ASP A 227 4.88 15.38 4.34
C ASP A 227 6.35 15.21 3.97
N THR A 228 6.67 15.31 2.69
CA THR A 228 8.04 15.25 2.16
C THR A 228 8.55 16.66 1.89
N TYR A 229 9.76 16.92 2.36
CA TYR A 229 10.44 18.21 2.21
C TYR A 229 11.76 18.02 1.50
N VAL A 230 12.10 18.93 0.60
CA VAL A 230 13.38 18.99 -0.09
C VAL A 230 14.12 20.24 0.33
N PHE A 231 15.39 20.10 0.66
CA PHE A 231 16.29 21.25 0.83
C PHE A 231 16.82 21.65 -0.54
N VAL A 232 16.46 22.84 -0.98
CA VAL A 232 16.99 23.43 -2.21
C VAL A 232 18.16 24.33 -1.81
N ASP A 233 19.37 23.91 -2.09
CA ASP A 233 20.55 24.74 -1.90
C ASP A 233 20.59 25.77 -3.02
N ASP A 234 20.04 26.95 -2.76
CA ASP A 234 20.15 28.12 -3.63
C ASP A 234 21.56 28.75 -3.54
N ALA A 235 22.62 27.94 -3.42
CA ALA A 235 23.96 28.47 -3.52
C ALA A 235 24.12 29.14 -4.90
N PRO A 236 24.21 30.46 -4.98
CA PRO A 236 24.43 31.12 -6.26
C PRO A 236 25.75 30.60 -6.81
N GLY A 237 25.67 30.02 -8.02
CA GLY A 237 26.81 29.40 -8.69
C GLY A 237 28.06 30.27 -8.59
N ALA A 238 29.11 29.68 -8.03
CA ALA A 238 30.45 30.24 -8.01
C ALA A 238 31.09 30.19 -9.40
#